data_c5da12c7978b2f9c1dbd007087158712
#
_entry.id   c5da12c7978b2f9c1dbd007087158712
#
_cell.length_a   1.000
_cell.length_b   1.000
_cell.length_c   1.000
_cell.angle_alpha   90.00
_cell.angle_beta   90.00
_cell.angle_gamma   90.00
#
_symmetry.space_group_name_H-M   'P 1'
#
loop_
_entity.id
_entity.type
_entity.pdbx_description
1 polymer ?
#
loop_
_entity_poly.entity_id
_entity_poly.type
_entity_poly.pdbx_seq_one_letter_code
_entity_poly.pdbx_strand_id
1 'polypeptide(L)'
;MKDSIINKFKKDLENKKIAIWGLGKEGISTLQFIKNNNINCKEIAVLERKDTKIEGVKKLNNQKELNGYDLIFKSPGIVIDKNIVDTNRITSQTEEFIKILSSQIIGITGTKGKSTTSSLTYTILKQFYPNTILVGNIGIPCFNAINEIDENTNIIFELSCHQLEFINYSPHIAVILNLFPEHLDHYKSLENYISAKLNINKFQKDNDILIYGENCKPYINSKITNNICISDYINKRSIKTLNNKIEILEGETNLIGEHNLFNIAVAYYICSEIYKISNENFKEVLKKFTGLEHRLEFVAKKDDVLYYDDSISTIGETTIEGIKALKNVNTLILGGMDRHIDYSNLEKFIVFQKNLENIILMPDTGKRIYKELQVMGNNKKCYLVENLKEAVNKAREVTKKNTICLLSPAAASYGFFKNFEERGNKFKEYIK
;
A
#
# COMPACT_ATOMS: atom_id res chain seq x y z
N MET A 1 3.57 -2.05 31.69
CA MET A 1 2.89 -2.72 30.55
C MET A 1 3.61 -2.51 29.22
N LYS A 2 3.89 -1.26 28.77
CA LYS A 2 4.70 -1.01 27.54
C LYS A 2 6.06 -1.72 27.59
N ASP A 3 6.74 -1.69 28.72
CA ASP A 3 8.00 -2.41 28.93
C ASP A 3 7.89 -3.92 28.71
N SER A 4 6.72 -4.50 28.93
CA SER A 4 6.47 -5.94 28.71
C SER A 4 6.58 -6.33 27.22
N ILE A 5 6.02 -5.51 26.31
CA ILE A 5 6.08 -5.76 24.86
C ILE A 5 7.51 -5.56 24.33
N ILE A 6 8.14 -4.44 24.70
CA ILE A 6 9.54 -4.16 24.33
C ILE A 6 10.46 -5.28 24.83
N ASN A 7 10.24 -5.78 26.05
CA ASN A 7 11.05 -6.85 26.62
C ASN A 7 10.89 -8.19 25.89
N LYS A 8 9.71 -8.48 25.28
CA LYS A 8 9.56 -9.65 24.41
C LYS A 8 10.46 -9.54 23.18
N PHE A 9 10.46 -8.37 22.52
CA PHE A 9 11.37 -8.14 21.38
C PHE A 9 12.85 -8.17 21.80
N LYS A 10 13.20 -7.55 22.94
CA LYS A 10 14.57 -7.58 23.45
C LYS A 10 15.08 -9.00 23.65
N LYS A 11 14.29 -9.85 24.32
CA LYS A 11 14.63 -11.25 24.59
C LYS A 11 14.98 -12.03 23.32
N ASP A 12 14.29 -11.73 22.21
CA ASP A 12 14.51 -12.42 20.95
C ASP A 12 15.76 -11.91 20.20
N LEU A 13 16.25 -10.71 20.51
CA LEU A 13 17.37 -10.06 19.83
C LEU A 13 18.67 -10.02 20.66
N GLU A 14 18.57 -10.04 22.00
CA GLU A 14 19.71 -9.95 22.90
C GLU A 14 20.70 -11.09 22.72
N ASN A 15 21.99 -10.77 22.86
CA ASN A 15 23.12 -11.71 22.75
C ASN A 15 23.24 -12.40 21.39
N LYS A 16 22.60 -11.87 20.34
CA LYS A 16 22.70 -12.39 18.97
C LYS A 16 23.57 -11.50 18.09
N LYS A 17 24.14 -12.09 17.05
CA LYS A 17 24.70 -11.38 15.92
C LYS A 17 23.57 -11.10 14.94
N ILE A 18 23.31 -9.83 14.66
CA ILE A 18 22.21 -9.39 13.82
C ILE A 18 22.75 -8.73 12.56
N ALA A 19 22.30 -9.21 11.40
CA ALA A 19 22.55 -8.55 10.12
C ALA A 19 21.26 -7.88 9.62
N ILE A 20 21.37 -6.65 9.13
CA ILE A 20 20.30 -5.94 8.45
C ILE A 20 20.65 -5.90 6.97
N TRP A 21 19.82 -6.55 6.16
CA TRP A 21 20.01 -6.64 4.73
C TRP A 21 19.10 -5.64 4.00
N GLY A 22 19.70 -4.53 3.57
CA GLY A 22 19.05 -3.36 2.97
C GLY A 22 18.64 -2.30 3.99
N LEU A 23 19.02 -1.05 3.72
CA LEU A 23 18.69 0.13 4.53
C LEU A 23 17.55 0.96 3.90
N GLY A 24 16.50 0.29 3.44
CA GLY A 24 15.21 0.93 3.15
C GLY A 24 14.51 1.38 4.44
N LYS A 25 13.25 1.83 4.31
CA LYS A 25 12.44 2.30 5.47
C LYS A 25 12.45 1.29 6.63
N GLU A 26 12.25 0.00 6.35
CA GLU A 26 12.22 -1.04 7.37
C GLU A 26 13.61 -1.34 7.97
N GLY A 27 14.66 -1.41 7.14
CA GLY A 27 16.00 -1.64 7.65
C GLY A 27 16.50 -0.53 8.57
N ILE A 28 16.23 0.74 8.22
CA ILE A 28 16.52 1.90 9.07
C ILE A 28 15.72 1.81 10.38
N SER A 29 14.42 1.50 10.29
CA SER A 29 13.54 1.35 11.44
C SER A 29 14.02 0.23 12.38
N THR A 30 14.46 -0.92 11.84
CA THR A 30 15.05 -2.01 12.63
C THR A 30 16.30 -1.56 13.39
N LEU A 31 17.21 -0.88 12.70
CA LEU A 31 18.43 -0.38 13.32
C LEU A 31 18.15 0.63 14.43
N GLN A 32 17.23 1.55 14.16
CA GLN A 32 16.80 2.55 15.14
C GLN A 32 16.13 1.90 16.36
N PHE A 33 15.27 0.90 16.15
CA PHE A 33 14.65 0.16 17.23
C PHE A 33 15.68 -0.52 18.15
N ILE A 34 16.69 -1.19 17.57
CA ILE A 34 17.75 -1.84 18.33
C ILE A 34 18.54 -0.79 19.14
N LYS A 35 18.95 0.32 18.52
CA LYS A 35 19.74 1.38 19.18
C LYS A 35 18.94 2.12 20.25
N ASN A 36 17.73 2.57 19.92
CA ASN A 36 16.92 3.40 20.84
C ASN A 36 16.45 2.63 22.09
N ASN A 37 16.34 1.30 21.98
CA ASN A 37 15.95 0.45 23.11
C ASN A 37 17.17 -0.17 23.82
N ASN A 38 18.40 0.22 23.47
CA ASN A 38 19.64 -0.30 24.05
C ASN A 38 19.68 -1.85 24.08
N ILE A 39 19.31 -2.50 22.96
CA ILE A 39 19.33 -3.96 22.87
C ILE A 39 20.78 -4.43 22.77
N ASN A 40 21.21 -5.23 23.73
CA ASN A 40 22.57 -5.72 23.81
C ASN A 40 22.83 -6.87 22.81
N CYS A 41 23.09 -6.52 21.56
CA CYS A 41 23.47 -7.47 20.51
C CYS A 41 24.98 -7.77 20.57
N LYS A 42 25.39 -8.99 20.26
CA LYS A 42 26.82 -9.36 20.16
C LYS A 42 27.53 -8.59 19.03
N GLU A 43 26.87 -8.44 17.91
CA GLU A 43 27.35 -7.69 16.76
C GLU A 43 26.14 -7.22 15.93
N ILE A 44 26.20 -6.01 15.39
CA ILE A 44 25.23 -5.50 14.42
C ILE A 44 25.98 -5.23 13.12
N ALA A 45 25.48 -5.77 12.01
CA ALA A 45 26.03 -5.53 10.69
C ALA A 45 24.96 -5.11 9.69
N VAL A 46 25.41 -4.50 8.60
CA VAL A 46 24.56 -4.05 7.51
C VAL A 46 25.15 -4.50 6.18
N LEU A 47 24.31 -5.13 5.34
CA LEU A 47 24.58 -5.35 3.94
C LEU A 47 23.75 -4.36 3.10
N GLU A 48 24.43 -3.37 2.51
CA GLU A 48 23.82 -2.33 1.68
C GLU A 48 24.67 -2.07 0.45
N ARG A 49 24.02 -1.78 -0.70
CA ARG A 49 24.73 -1.50 -1.96
C ARG A 49 25.42 -0.14 -1.96
N LYS A 50 24.83 0.85 -1.31
CA LYS A 50 25.39 2.19 -1.19
C LYS A 50 26.45 2.22 -0.12
N ASP A 51 27.48 3.04 -0.33
CA ASP A 51 28.52 3.23 0.68
C ASP A 51 27.96 4.02 1.87
N THR A 52 27.66 3.30 2.95
CA THR A 52 27.04 3.87 4.15
C THR A 52 27.88 3.47 5.35
N LYS A 53 28.45 4.46 6.04
CA LYS A 53 29.13 4.27 7.32
C LYS A 53 28.16 4.62 8.44
N ILE A 54 27.93 3.69 9.36
CA ILE A 54 27.08 3.88 10.55
C ILE A 54 27.93 3.51 11.76
N GLU A 55 28.04 4.43 12.70
CA GLU A 55 28.81 4.23 13.92
C GLU A 55 28.32 3.01 14.70
N GLY A 56 29.27 2.16 15.12
CA GLY A 56 28.98 0.93 15.86
C GLY A 56 28.32 -0.19 15.05
N VAL A 57 28.28 -0.09 13.70
CA VAL A 57 27.70 -1.09 12.80
C VAL A 57 28.72 -1.55 11.78
N LYS A 58 28.93 -2.85 11.70
CA LYS A 58 29.83 -3.45 10.72
C LYS A 58 29.20 -3.44 9.32
N LYS A 59 29.98 -3.05 8.31
CA LYS A 59 29.56 -3.15 6.91
C LYS A 59 29.95 -4.53 6.36
N LEU A 60 28.98 -5.19 5.70
CA LEU A 60 29.20 -6.43 4.95
C LEU A 60 29.38 -6.11 3.47
N ASN A 61 30.21 -6.89 2.78
CA ASN A 61 30.55 -6.67 1.39
C ASN A 61 29.76 -7.55 0.42
N ASN A 62 29.31 -8.72 0.89
CA ASN A 62 28.59 -9.68 0.06
C ASN A 62 27.62 -10.55 0.88
N GLN A 63 26.72 -11.25 0.18
CA GLN A 63 25.67 -12.08 0.80
C GLN A 63 26.22 -13.29 1.58
N LYS A 64 27.40 -13.83 1.24
CA LYS A 64 27.98 -14.99 1.95
C LYS A 64 28.29 -14.66 3.41
N GLU A 65 28.67 -13.40 3.67
CA GLU A 65 28.98 -12.95 5.03
C GLU A 65 27.76 -12.95 5.96
N LEU A 66 26.53 -12.91 5.40
CA LEU A 66 25.28 -13.01 6.17
C LEU A 66 25.17 -14.31 6.97
N ASN A 67 25.75 -15.42 6.47
CA ASN A 67 25.70 -16.70 7.16
C ASN A 67 26.50 -16.74 8.48
N GLY A 68 27.28 -15.70 8.77
CA GLY A 68 27.96 -15.51 10.06
C GLY A 68 27.05 -14.91 11.16
N TYR A 69 25.77 -14.63 10.87
CA TYR A 69 24.82 -13.97 11.77
C TYR A 69 23.72 -14.93 12.22
N ASP A 70 23.23 -14.72 13.43
CA ASP A 70 22.16 -15.55 14.02
C ASP A 70 20.80 -15.18 13.46
N LEU A 71 20.57 -13.89 13.18
CA LEU A 71 19.35 -13.36 12.56
C LEU A 71 19.71 -12.41 11.43
N ILE A 72 19.00 -12.52 10.31
CA ILE A 72 19.17 -11.67 9.13
C ILE A 72 17.84 -10.95 8.87
N PHE A 73 17.74 -9.68 9.27
CA PHE A 73 16.61 -8.83 8.97
C PHE A 73 16.63 -8.41 7.51
N LYS A 74 15.85 -9.09 6.68
CA LYS A 74 15.75 -8.81 5.24
C LYS A 74 14.72 -7.71 4.97
N SER A 75 15.13 -6.65 4.29
CA SER A 75 14.16 -5.66 3.76
C SER A 75 13.27 -6.28 2.66
N PRO A 76 11.97 -5.90 2.59
CA PRO A 76 11.07 -6.34 1.51
C PRO A 76 11.66 -6.04 0.13
N GLY A 77 11.36 -6.88 -0.86
CA GLY A 77 11.83 -6.69 -2.25
C GLY A 77 13.28 -7.12 -2.53
N ILE A 78 14.07 -7.48 -1.53
CA ILE A 78 15.39 -8.08 -1.77
C ILE A 78 15.20 -9.52 -2.25
N VAL A 79 15.76 -9.82 -3.41
CA VAL A 79 15.78 -11.18 -3.98
C VAL A 79 16.90 -11.98 -3.32
N ILE A 80 16.57 -13.15 -2.77
CA ILE A 80 17.51 -14.04 -2.10
C ILE A 80 18.03 -15.08 -3.08
N ASP A 81 19.34 -15.25 -3.12
CA ASP A 81 19.92 -16.47 -3.68
C ASP A 81 19.99 -17.55 -2.58
N LYS A 82 19.07 -18.50 -2.64
CA LYS A 82 18.94 -19.59 -1.67
C LYS A 82 20.14 -20.54 -1.64
N ASN A 83 20.98 -20.50 -2.69
CA ASN A 83 22.24 -21.29 -2.73
C ASN A 83 23.36 -20.61 -1.93
N ILE A 84 23.20 -19.32 -1.63
CA ILE A 84 24.24 -18.52 -0.97
C ILE A 84 23.89 -18.26 0.49
N VAL A 85 22.59 -17.99 0.78
CA VAL A 85 22.13 -17.56 2.11
C VAL A 85 21.28 -18.63 2.76
N ASP A 86 21.60 -18.97 4.01
CA ASP A 86 20.78 -19.86 4.84
C ASP A 86 19.43 -19.18 5.18
N THR A 87 18.37 -19.61 4.53
CA THR A 87 17.03 -19.03 4.68
C THR A 87 16.43 -19.24 6.07
N ASN A 88 16.91 -20.20 6.87
CA ASN A 88 16.43 -20.41 8.24
C ASN A 88 16.84 -19.29 9.22
N ARG A 89 17.79 -18.47 8.83
CA ARG A 89 18.26 -17.31 9.61
C ARG A 89 17.57 -16.01 9.21
N ILE A 90 16.75 -16.05 8.15
CA ILE A 90 16.06 -14.87 7.64
C ILE A 90 14.87 -14.57 8.51
N THR A 91 14.75 -13.32 8.91
CA THR A 91 13.60 -12.74 9.53
C THR A 91 13.29 -11.37 8.91
N SER A 92 12.26 -10.72 9.38
CA SER A 92 11.89 -9.34 8.99
C SER A 92 11.22 -8.62 10.16
N GLN A 93 11.08 -7.30 10.06
CA GLN A 93 10.22 -6.56 11.00
C GLN A 93 8.81 -7.16 11.04
N THR A 94 8.26 -7.48 9.88
CA THR A 94 6.92 -8.06 9.73
C THR A 94 6.80 -9.36 10.51
N GLU A 95 7.75 -10.26 10.35
CA GLU A 95 7.74 -11.56 11.04
C GLU A 95 7.82 -11.40 12.55
N GLU A 96 8.83 -10.68 13.05
CA GLU A 96 9.01 -10.50 14.48
C GLU A 96 7.83 -9.76 15.12
N PHE A 97 7.23 -8.82 14.40
CA PHE A 97 6.07 -8.08 14.86
C PHE A 97 4.81 -8.98 14.96
N ILE A 98 4.53 -9.78 13.94
CA ILE A 98 3.39 -10.72 13.95
C ILE A 98 3.61 -11.81 15.02
N LYS A 99 4.81 -12.35 15.14
CA LYS A 99 5.18 -13.35 16.14
C LYS A 99 4.80 -12.94 17.56
N ILE A 100 5.00 -11.68 17.92
CA ILE A 100 4.79 -11.16 19.29
C ILE A 100 3.38 -10.63 19.51
N LEU A 101 2.76 -10.05 18.48
CA LEU A 101 1.53 -9.26 18.58
C LEU A 101 0.35 -9.84 17.78
N SER A 102 0.46 -11.10 17.32
CA SER A 102 -0.54 -11.73 16.40
C SER A 102 -1.99 -11.54 16.86
N SER A 103 -2.27 -11.63 18.18
CA SER A 103 -3.63 -11.51 18.74
C SER A 103 -4.27 -10.13 18.61
N GLN A 104 -3.46 -9.09 18.35
CA GLN A 104 -3.90 -7.71 18.22
C GLN A 104 -3.95 -7.24 16.75
N ILE A 105 -3.48 -8.08 15.81
CA ILE A 105 -3.28 -7.70 14.43
C ILE A 105 -4.47 -8.10 13.55
N ILE A 106 -4.95 -7.11 12.79
CA ILE A 106 -5.77 -7.28 11.60
C ILE A 106 -4.85 -7.08 10.39
N GLY A 107 -4.37 -8.19 9.82
CA GLY A 107 -3.47 -8.18 8.67
C GLY A 107 -4.25 -8.14 7.36
N ILE A 108 -3.96 -7.18 6.48
CA ILE A 108 -4.69 -6.99 5.22
C ILE A 108 -3.74 -7.08 4.04
N THR A 109 -3.96 -8.08 3.17
CA THR A 109 -3.24 -8.25 1.90
C THR A 109 -4.20 -8.40 0.72
N GLY A 110 -3.65 -8.45 -0.47
CA GLY A 110 -4.35 -8.62 -1.74
C GLY A 110 -3.52 -8.03 -2.88
N THR A 111 -3.91 -8.26 -4.09
CA THR A 111 -3.28 -7.57 -5.23
C THR A 111 -3.72 -6.11 -5.25
N LYS A 112 -5.01 -5.85 -5.21
CA LYS A 112 -5.63 -4.51 -5.23
C LYS A 112 -6.48 -4.28 -3.98
N GLY A 113 -6.72 -3.01 -3.62
CA GLY A 113 -7.64 -2.61 -2.54
C GLY A 113 -7.04 -2.56 -1.13
N LYS A 114 -5.83 -3.08 -0.91
CA LYS A 114 -5.17 -3.12 0.42
C LYS A 114 -5.25 -1.79 1.16
N SER A 115 -4.72 -0.75 0.56
CA SER A 115 -4.57 0.55 1.22
C SER A 115 -5.92 1.22 1.51
N THR A 116 -6.88 1.10 0.58
CA THR A 116 -8.25 1.60 0.79
C THR A 116 -8.93 0.89 1.95
N THR A 117 -8.86 -0.46 1.96
CA THR A 117 -9.47 -1.27 3.04
C THR A 117 -8.80 -1.01 4.38
N SER A 118 -7.46 -0.99 4.42
CA SER A 118 -6.72 -0.74 5.67
C SER A 118 -6.99 0.64 6.23
N SER A 119 -6.98 1.70 5.39
CA SER A 119 -7.24 3.06 5.84
C SER A 119 -8.69 3.26 6.26
N LEU A 120 -9.67 2.70 5.54
CA LEU A 120 -11.07 2.78 5.92
C LEU A 120 -11.31 2.07 7.26
N THR A 121 -10.81 0.85 7.42
CA THR A 121 -10.91 0.09 8.67
C THR A 121 -10.25 0.84 9.83
N TYR A 122 -9.05 1.38 9.61
CA TYR A 122 -8.34 2.19 10.58
C TYR A 122 -9.13 3.44 10.97
N THR A 123 -9.64 4.19 10.00
CA THR A 123 -10.37 5.45 10.27
C THR A 123 -11.62 5.19 11.10
N ILE A 124 -12.36 4.13 10.78
CA ILE A 124 -13.56 3.76 11.54
C ILE A 124 -13.19 3.28 12.94
N LEU A 125 -12.25 2.32 13.06
CA LEU A 125 -11.84 1.81 14.36
C LEU A 125 -11.25 2.90 15.24
N LYS A 126 -10.40 3.78 14.70
CA LYS A 126 -9.75 4.86 15.45
C LYS A 126 -10.75 5.80 16.11
N GLN A 127 -11.91 6.03 15.48
CA GLN A 127 -12.94 6.90 16.03
C GLN A 127 -13.62 6.31 17.27
N PHE A 128 -13.82 4.99 17.31
CA PHE A 128 -14.54 4.32 18.41
C PHE A 128 -13.62 3.55 19.35
N TYR A 129 -12.42 3.22 18.89
CA TYR A 129 -11.35 2.55 19.62
C TYR A 129 -10.08 3.39 19.48
N PRO A 130 -9.91 4.45 20.31
CA PRO A 130 -8.81 5.41 20.15
C PRO A 130 -7.41 4.80 20.16
N ASN A 131 -7.25 3.64 20.82
CA ASN A 131 -6.00 2.89 20.82
C ASN A 131 -5.91 1.97 19.59
N THR A 132 -6.05 2.55 18.39
CA THR A 132 -5.89 1.88 17.09
C THR A 132 -4.74 2.53 16.33
N ILE A 133 -3.89 1.72 15.70
CA ILE A 133 -2.76 2.18 14.89
C ILE A 133 -2.79 1.55 13.50
N LEU A 134 -2.16 2.21 12.53
CA LEU A 134 -1.98 1.74 11.16
C LEU A 134 -0.50 1.64 10.85
N VAL A 135 -0.05 0.43 10.49
CA VAL A 135 1.36 0.14 10.22
C VAL A 135 1.55 -0.68 8.94
N GLY A 136 2.77 -0.75 8.45
CA GLY A 136 3.18 -1.65 7.38
C GLY A 136 3.50 -0.98 6.06
N ASN A 137 2.97 -1.50 4.97
CA ASN A 137 3.22 -0.98 3.61
C ASN A 137 2.67 0.44 3.42
N ILE A 138 1.60 0.80 4.14
CA ILE A 138 1.16 2.19 4.38
C ILE A 138 1.25 2.50 5.88
N GLY A 139 1.16 3.77 6.25
CA GLY A 139 1.41 4.23 7.61
C GLY A 139 2.92 4.26 7.89
N ILE A 140 3.28 3.80 9.07
CA ILE A 140 4.68 3.78 9.53
C ILE A 140 5.23 2.34 9.55
N PRO A 141 6.55 2.14 9.45
CA PRO A 141 7.18 0.85 9.70
C PRO A 141 6.77 0.32 11.09
N CYS A 142 6.45 -0.97 11.19
CA CYS A 142 5.84 -1.52 12.40
C CYS A 142 6.73 -1.36 13.66
N PHE A 143 8.06 -1.40 13.53
CA PHE A 143 8.95 -1.19 14.66
C PHE A 143 8.96 0.26 15.17
N ASN A 144 8.59 1.24 14.36
CA ASN A 144 8.45 2.62 14.81
C ASN A 144 7.24 2.80 15.75
N ALA A 145 6.24 1.92 15.66
CA ALA A 145 5.04 1.97 16.47
C ALA A 145 5.16 1.26 17.83
N ILE A 146 6.17 0.40 18.03
CA ILE A 146 6.25 -0.47 19.23
C ILE A 146 6.10 0.29 20.55
N ASN A 147 6.67 1.50 20.61
CA ASN A 147 6.57 2.33 21.82
C ASN A 147 5.16 2.88 22.11
N GLU A 148 4.24 2.80 21.14
CA GLU A 148 2.85 3.25 21.28
C GLU A 148 1.88 2.09 21.56
N ILE A 149 2.36 0.84 21.52
CA ILE A 149 1.54 -0.37 21.63
C ILE A 149 1.43 -0.80 23.11
N ASP A 150 0.22 -1.12 23.51
CA ASP A 150 -0.12 -1.82 24.76
C ASP A 150 -1.00 -3.03 24.49
N GLU A 151 -1.49 -3.71 25.53
CA GLU A 151 -2.28 -4.94 25.44
C GLU A 151 -3.65 -4.74 24.75
N ASN A 152 -4.16 -3.50 24.71
CA ASN A 152 -5.46 -3.15 24.15
C ASN A 152 -5.34 -2.45 22.79
N THR A 153 -4.15 -2.38 22.21
CA THR A 153 -3.94 -1.72 20.94
C THR A 153 -4.48 -2.55 19.80
N ASN A 154 -5.36 -1.99 18.98
CA ASN A 154 -5.79 -2.60 17.72
C ASN A 154 -4.81 -2.21 16.62
N ILE A 155 -4.27 -3.19 15.92
CA ILE A 155 -3.22 -2.98 14.92
C ILE A 155 -3.75 -3.33 13.53
N ILE A 156 -3.97 -2.32 12.71
CA ILE A 156 -4.25 -2.52 11.27
C ILE A 156 -2.91 -2.61 10.56
N PHE A 157 -2.62 -3.78 9.97
CA PHE A 157 -1.34 -4.04 9.33
C PHE A 157 -1.54 -4.28 7.83
N GLU A 158 -1.21 -3.30 7.00
CA GLU A 158 -1.17 -3.51 5.56
C GLU A 158 0.08 -4.31 5.17
N LEU A 159 -0.12 -5.46 4.53
CA LEU A 159 0.92 -6.42 4.21
C LEU A 159 1.08 -6.63 2.70
N SER A 160 2.25 -6.30 2.16
CA SER A 160 2.63 -6.61 0.78
C SER A 160 3.05 -8.09 0.63
N CYS A 161 3.07 -8.59 -0.62
CA CYS A 161 3.60 -9.94 -0.89
C CYS A 161 5.07 -10.09 -0.47
N HIS A 162 5.88 -9.05 -0.65
CA HIS A 162 7.30 -9.07 -0.28
C HIS A 162 7.53 -9.13 1.25
N GLN A 163 6.63 -8.54 2.04
CA GLN A 163 6.66 -8.65 3.49
C GLN A 163 6.21 -10.03 3.98
N LEU A 164 5.29 -10.66 3.25
CA LEU A 164 4.74 -11.97 3.58
C LEU A 164 5.60 -13.17 3.11
N GLU A 165 6.57 -12.94 2.23
CA GLU A 165 7.29 -14.00 1.51
C GLU A 165 7.96 -15.04 2.42
N PHE A 166 8.52 -14.62 3.55
CA PHE A 166 9.30 -15.46 4.45
C PHE A 166 8.76 -15.52 5.88
N ILE A 167 7.51 -15.11 6.12
CA ILE A 167 6.94 -15.17 7.47
C ILE A 167 6.50 -16.59 7.84
N ASN A 168 6.62 -16.92 9.13
CA ASN A 168 6.21 -18.20 9.74
C ASN A 168 5.13 -18.01 10.81
N TYR A 169 4.52 -16.83 10.88
CA TYR A 169 3.46 -16.48 11.81
C TYR A 169 2.33 -15.77 11.07
N SER A 170 1.10 -15.93 11.54
CA SER A 170 -0.08 -15.29 10.95
C SER A 170 -0.77 -14.38 11.97
N PRO A 171 -1.40 -13.29 11.54
CA PRO A 171 -2.24 -12.45 12.40
C PRO A 171 -3.52 -13.19 12.81
N HIS A 172 -4.11 -12.81 13.94
CA HIS A 172 -5.38 -13.33 14.40
C HIS A 172 -6.51 -13.09 13.39
N ILE A 173 -6.58 -11.91 12.80
CA ILE A 173 -7.50 -11.62 11.71
C ILE A 173 -6.67 -11.41 10.44
N ALA A 174 -6.81 -12.33 9.48
CA ALA A 174 -6.18 -12.25 8.17
C ALA A 174 -7.20 -11.90 7.10
N VAL A 175 -6.85 -10.97 6.22
CA VAL A 175 -7.68 -10.55 5.10
C VAL A 175 -6.92 -10.72 3.79
N ILE A 176 -7.49 -11.46 2.83
CA ILE A 176 -6.98 -11.61 1.47
C ILE A 176 -8.02 -11.08 0.49
N LEU A 177 -7.85 -9.83 0.05
CA LEU A 177 -8.86 -9.14 -0.75
C LEU A 177 -9.08 -9.79 -2.11
N ASN A 178 -7.99 -10.04 -2.83
CA ASN A 178 -8.00 -10.62 -4.17
C ASN A 178 -6.60 -11.07 -4.58
N LEU A 179 -6.53 -11.97 -5.56
CA LEU A 179 -5.30 -12.53 -6.11
C LEU A 179 -5.33 -12.43 -7.65
N PHE A 180 -4.53 -11.52 -8.21
CA PHE A 180 -4.35 -11.33 -9.66
C PHE A 180 -2.86 -11.35 -9.99
N PRO A 181 -2.45 -11.66 -11.22
CA PRO A 181 -1.04 -11.62 -11.62
C PRO A 181 -0.40 -10.25 -11.40
N GLU A 182 0.66 -10.20 -10.60
CA GLU A 182 1.46 -9.01 -10.34
C GLU A 182 2.86 -9.44 -9.86
N HIS A 183 3.89 -8.59 -10.01
CA HIS A 183 5.27 -8.84 -9.56
C HIS A 183 5.90 -10.15 -10.09
N LEU A 184 5.56 -10.58 -11.31
CA LEU A 184 6.09 -11.82 -11.90
C LEU A 184 7.58 -11.74 -12.24
N ASP A 185 8.12 -10.54 -12.37
CA ASP A 185 9.56 -10.26 -12.46
C ASP A 185 10.32 -10.73 -11.21
N HIS A 186 9.73 -10.57 -10.02
CA HIS A 186 10.29 -11.02 -8.74
C HIS A 186 9.98 -12.51 -8.49
N TYR A 187 8.72 -12.92 -8.56
CA TYR A 187 8.26 -14.25 -8.14
C TYR A 187 8.43 -15.33 -9.21
N LYS A 188 8.69 -14.96 -10.47
CA LYS A 188 8.87 -15.85 -11.64
C LYS A 188 7.61 -16.63 -12.06
N SER A 189 6.65 -16.88 -11.17
CA SER A 189 5.36 -17.50 -11.48
C SER A 189 4.22 -16.92 -10.65
N LEU A 190 2.99 -17.13 -11.12
CA LEU A 190 1.79 -16.73 -10.38
C LEU A 190 1.64 -17.53 -9.09
N GLU A 191 1.97 -18.82 -9.12
CA GLU A 191 1.90 -19.71 -7.96
C GLU A 191 2.79 -19.24 -6.82
N ASN A 192 4.04 -18.83 -7.12
CA ASN A 192 4.96 -18.30 -6.14
C ASN A 192 4.46 -16.98 -5.52
N TYR A 193 3.90 -16.10 -6.36
CA TYR A 193 3.30 -14.84 -5.89
C TYR A 193 2.09 -15.09 -4.97
N ILE A 194 1.20 -16.01 -5.35
CA ILE A 194 0.05 -16.41 -4.55
C ILE A 194 0.51 -17.06 -3.25
N SER A 195 1.47 -17.99 -3.32
CA SER A 195 2.04 -18.66 -2.14
C SER A 195 2.59 -17.66 -1.12
N ALA A 196 3.32 -16.64 -1.59
CA ALA A 196 3.83 -15.59 -0.71
C ALA A 196 2.70 -14.84 0.01
N LYS A 197 1.59 -14.51 -0.67
CA LYS A 197 0.45 -13.84 -0.03
C LYS A 197 -0.31 -14.75 0.94
N LEU A 198 -0.44 -16.02 0.62
CA LEU A 198 -1.13 -17.00 1.47
C LEU A 198 -0.41 -17.26 2.79
N ASN A 199 0.87 -16.87 2.93
CA ASN A 199 1.54 -16.97 4.23
C ASN A 199 0.81 -16.15 5.31
N ILE A 200 0.01 -15.14 4.95
CA ILE A 200 -0.78 -14.37 5.91
C ILE A 200 -1.74 -15.25 6.73
N ASN A 201 -2.24 -16.35 6.18
CA ASN A 201 -3.18 -17.24 6.87
C ASN A 201 -2.64 -18.67 7.11
N LYS A 202 -1.48 -18.98 6.55
CA LYS A 202 -0.91 -20.33 6.57
C LYS A 202 -0.66 -20.88 7.99
N PHE A 203 -0.38 -20.00 8.93
CA PHE A 203 -0.03 -20.33 10.32
C PHE A 203 -1.12 -19.95 11.32
N GLN A 204 -2.33 -19.61 10.84
CA GLN A 204 -3.50 -19.34 11.68
C GLN A 204 -3.94 -20.62 12.44
N LYS A 205 -4.58 -20.40 13.59
CA LYS A 205 -5.10 -21.42 14.50
C LYS A 205 -6.63 -21.42 14.48
N ASP A 206 -7.25 -22.40 15.10
CA ASP A 206 -8.72 -22.64 15.06
C ASP A 206 -9.57 -21.41 15.47
N ASN A 207 -9.07 -20.57 16.38
CA ASN A 207 -9.79 -19.38 16.84
C ASN A 207 -9.49 -18.11 16.01
N ASP A 208 -8.62 -18.22 15.01
CA ASP A 208 -8.30 -17.10 14.14
C ASP A 208 -9.39 -16.92 13.07
N ILE A 209 -9.39 -15.76 12.41
CA ILE A 209 -10.41 -15.40 11.42
C ILE A 209 -9.71 -15.14 10.08
N LEU A 210 -10.23 -15.79 9.02
CA LEU A 210 -9.83 -15.52 7.65
C LEU A 210 -10.99 -14.88 6.87
N ILE A 211 -10.77 -13.68 6.32
CA ILE A 211 -11.70 -12.99 5.44
C ILE A 211 -11.09 -12.92 4.04
N TYR A 212 -11.84 -13.33 3.02
CA TYR A 212 -11.28 -13.35 1.66
C TYR A 212 -12.34 -13.07 0.58
N GLY A 213 -11.85 -12.68 -0.62
CA GLY A 213 -12.68 -12.46 -1.79
C GLY A 213 -12.88 -13.73 -2.61
N GLU A 214 -13.91 -13.75 -3.46
CA GLU A 214 -14.33 -14.90 -4.27
C GLU A 214 -13.19 -15.53 -5.08
N ASN A 215 -12.35 -14.71 -5.75
CA ASN A 215 -11.27 -15.23 -6.56
C ASN A 215 -10.11 -15.84 -5.77
N CYS A 216 -10.16 -15.75 -4.44
CA CYS A 216 -9.20 -16.42 -3.54
C CYS A 216 -9.64 -17.86 -3.20
N LYS A 217 -10.93 -18.20 -3.33
CA LYS A 217 -11.48 -19.52 -2.96
C LYS A 217 -10.64 -20.71 -3.45
N PRO A 218 -10.17 -20.77 -4.71
CA PRO A 218 -9.40 -21.92 -5.21
C PRO A 218 -8.08 -22.16 -4.48
N TYR A 219 -7.56 -21.14 -3.80
CA TYR A 219 -6.26 -21.16 -3.14
C TYR A 219 -6.34 -21.27 -1.63
N ILE A 220 -7.54 -21.13 -1.06
CA ILE A 220 -7.76 -21.24 0.40
C ILE A 220 -7.86 -22.69 0.78
N ASN A 221 -6.82 -23.19 1.43
CA ASN A 221 -6.80 -24.51 2.07
C ASN A 221 -6.63 -24.27 3.57
N SER A 222 -7.68 -23.74 4.21
CA SER A 222 -7.64 -23.43 5.63
C SER A 222 -8.31 -24.51 6.45
N LYS A 223 -7.61 -24.95 7.49
CA LYS A 223 -8.17 -25.84 8.53
C LYS A 223 -8.96 -25.06 9.58
N ILE A 224 -8.89 -23.74 9.56
CA ILE A 224 -9.61 -22.89 10.52
C ILE A 224 -11.11 -22.90 10.21
N THR A 225 -11.94 -22.84 11.26
CA THR A 225 -13.40 -22.87 11.14
C THR A 225 -14.00 -21.52 10.73
N ASN A 226 -13.36 -20.42 11.09
CA ASN A 226 -13.87 -19.07 10.86
C ASN A 226 -13.39 -18.50 9.49
N ASN A 227 -13.85 -19.15 8.42
CA ASN A 227 -13.57 -18.74 7.03
C ASN A 227 -14.74 -17.94 6.44
N ILE A 228 -14.50 -16.70 6.08
CA ILE A 228 -15.52 -15.77 5.58
C ILE A 228 -15.18 -15.35 4.15
N CYS A 229 -15.94 -15.87 3.16
CA CYS A 229 -15.90 -15.31 1.81
C CYS A 229 -16.79 -14.07 1.78
N ILE A 230 -16.19 -12.89 1.83
CA ILE A 230 -16.95 -11.64 1.95
C ILE A 230 -17.86 -11.39 0.75
N SER A 231 -17.54 -11.92 -0.43
CA SER A 231 -18.35 -11.80 -1.62
C SER A 231 -19.75 -12.42 -1.48
N ASP A 232 -19.89 -13.45 -0.65
CA ASP A 232 -21.16 -14.12 -0.38
C ASP A 232 -22.14 -13.22 0.42
N TYR A 233 -21.63 -12.15 1.03
CA TYR A 233 -22.38 -11.20 1.84
C TYR A 233 -22.80 -9.95 1.09
N ILE A 234 -22.40 -9.80 -0.19
CA ILE A 234 -22.67 -8.63 -1.01
C ILE A 234 -23.79 -8.94 -2.02
N ASN A 235 -24.86 -8.15 -1.99
CA ASN A 235 -25.90 -8.19 -3.01
C ASN A 235 -26.19 -6.76 -3.50
N LYS A 236 -25.76 -6.44 -4.73
CA LYS A 236 -25.79 -5.08 -5.27
C LYS A 236 -25.10 -4.10 -4.31
N ARG A 237 -25.84 -3.16 -3.72
CA ARG A 237 -25.34 -2.18 -2.75
C ARG A 237 -25.66 -2.53 -1.29
N SER A 238 -26.20 -3.72 -1.04
CA SER A 238 -26.50 -4.24 0.29
C SER A 238 -25.42 -5.21 0.73
N ILE A 239 -24.95 -5.05 1.95
CA ILE A 239 -24.00 -5.93 2.62
C ILE A 239 -24.75 -6.54 3.80
N LYS A 240 -24.96 -7.86 3.75
CA LYS A 240 -25.64 -8.62 4.82
C LYS A 240 -24.64 -9.58 5.45
N THR A 241 -24.23 -9.29 6.67
CA THR A 241 -23.34 -10.14 7.46
C THR A 241 -24.15 -11.12 8.33
N LEU A 242 -23.52 -11.84 9.24
CA LEU A 242 -24.21 -12.83 10.09
C LEU A 242 -25.33 -12.19 10.93
N ASN A 243 -25.05 -11.05 11.56
CA ASN A 243 -25.96 -10.40 12.50
C ASN A 243 -26.42 -9.02 12.03
N ASN A 244 -25.82 -8.46 11.00
CA ASN A 244 -26.06 -7.09 10.58
C ASN A 244 -26.37 -7.01 9.09
N LYS A 245 -27.07 -5.93 8.70
CA LYS A 245 -27.32 -5.58 7.31
C LYS A 245 -27.15 -4.08 7.14
N ILE A 246 -26.40 -3.68 6.13
CA ILE A 246 -26.26 -2.28 5.74
C ILE A 246 -26.54 -2.15 4.24
N GLU A 247 -27.09 -1.02 3.84
CA GLU A 247 -27.23 -0.62 2.45
C GLU A 247 -26.44 0.67 2.23
N ILE A 248 -25.57 0.67 1.21
CA ILE A 248 -24.74 1.83 0.87
C ILE A 248 -25.37 2.47 -0.37
N LEU A 249 -26.12 3.52 -0.18
CA LEU A 249 -26.78 4.25 -1.26
C LEU A 249 -25.78 5.10 -2.05
N GLU A 250 -26.20 5.51 -3.24
CA GLU A 250 -25.44 6.45 -4.05
C GLU A 250 -25.32 7.80 -3.33
N GLY A 251 -24.09 8.34 -3.23
CA GLY A 251 -23.83 9.56 -2.46
C GLY A 251 -23.55 9.35 -0.95
N GLU A 252 -23.73 8.15 -0.41
CA GLU A 252 -23.35 7.84 0.99
C GLU A 252 -21.85 7.54 1.17
N THR A 253 -21.07 7.52 0.11
CA THR A 253 -19.62 7.34 0.13
C THR A 253 -18.95 8.11 -1.00
N ASN A 254 -17.75 8.62 -0.72
CA ASN A 254 -16.88 9.21 -1.73
C ASN A 254 -16.03 8.16 -2.47
N LEU A 255 -16.08 6.90 -2.06
CA LEU A 255 -15.37 5.81 -2.72
C LEU A 255 -16.13 5.38 -3.98
N ILE A 256 -15.52 5.63 -5.15
CA ILE A 256 -16.13 5.42 -6.47
C ILE A 256 -15.80 4.00 -6.97
N GLY A 257 -16.79 3.35 -7.60
CA GLY A 257 -16.65 2.07 -8.31
C GLY A 257 -17.02 0.83 -7.49
N GLU A 258 -17.41 -0.23 -8.19
CA GLU A 258 -17.87 -1.49 -7.56
C GLU A 258 -16.80 -2.18 -6.72
N HIS A 259 -15.53 -2.08 -7.14
CA HIS A 259 -14.42 -2.62 -6.37
C HIS A 259 -14.30 -1.98 -4.98
N ASN A 260 -14.74 -0.74 -4.82
CA ASN A 260 -14.76 -0.08 -3.52
C ASN A 260 -15.93 -0.56 -2.64
N LEU A 261 -17.04 -1.01 -3.22
CA LEU A 261 -18.08 -1.65 -2.44
C LEU A 261 -17.55 -2.93 -1.75
N PHE A 262 -16.69 -3.69 -2.44
CA PHE A 262 -16.02 -4.84 -1.84
C PHE A 262 -15.08 -4.42 -0.70
N ASN A 263 -14.28 -3.37 -0.89
CA ASN A 263 -13.40 -2.84 0.18
C ASN A 263 -14.22 -2.35 1.39
N ILE A 264 -15.36 -1.69 1.14
CA ILE A 264 -16.30 -1.27 2.18
C ILE A 264 -16.91 -2.49 2.90
N ALA A 265 -17.26 -3.54 2.18
CA ALA A 265 -17.84 -4.75 2.78
C ALA A 265 -16.86 -5.45 3.73
N VAL A 266 -15.58 -5.52 3.38
CA VAL A 266 -14.53 -6.05 4.26
C VAL A 266 -14.40 -5.18 5.52
N ALA A 267 -14.30 -3.86 5.36
CA ALA A 267 -14.21 -2.94 6.50
C ALA A 267 -15.47 -3.02 7.38
N TYR A 268 -16.66 -3.12 6.76
CA TYR A 268 -17.93 -3.27 7.47
C TYR A 268 -17.98 -4.57 8.27
N TYR A 269 -17.58 -5.70 7.68
CA TYR A 269 -17.54 -6.97 8.41
C TYR A 269 -16.64 -6.87 9.65
N ILE A 270 -15.44 -6.35 9.49
CA ILE A 270 -14.51 -6.18 10.61
C ILE A 270 -15.12 -5.26 11.68
N CYS A 271 -15.56 -4.07 11.29
CA CYS A 271 -16.02 -3.06 12.23
C CYS A 271 -17.34 -3.45 12.92
N SER A 272 -18.31 -4.02 12.18
CA SER A 272 -19.64 -4.29 12.72
C SER A 272 -19.80 -5.68 13.32
N GLU A 273 -19.22 -6.73 12.69
CA GLU A 273 -19.33 -8.08 13.22
C GLU A 273 -18.30 -8.37 14.31
N ILE A 274 -17.06 -7.91 14.17
CA ILE A 274 -16.01 -8.22 15.15
C ILE A 274 -15.99 -7.15 16.25
N TYR A 275 -15.98 -5.87 15.87
CA TYR A 275 -15.86 -4.74 16.81
C TYR A 275 -17.21 -4.13 17.26
N LYS A 276 -18.34 -4.65 16.79
CA LYS A 276 -19.71 -4.27 17.21
C LYS A 276 -20.04 -2.79 17.03
N ILE A 277 -19.44 -2.12 16.03
CA ILE A 277 -19.78 -0.75 15.66
C ILE A 277 -21.14 -0.75 14.95
N SER A 278 -22.04 0.17 15.35
CA SER A 278 -23.38 0.26 14.76
C SER A 278 -23.36 0.73 13.31
N ASN A 279 -24.45 0.44 12.58
CA ASN A 279 -24.59 0.87 11.18
C ASN A 279 -24.54 2.40 11.03
N GLU A 280 -25.15 3.12 11.95
CA GLU A 280 -25.18 4.59 11.97
C GLU A 280 -23.77 5.14 12.10
N ASN A 281 -23.02 4.66 13.07
CA ASN A 281 -21.63 5.04 13.33
C ASN A 281 -20.74 4.71 12.13
N PHE A 282 -20.90 3.52 11.54
CA PHE A 282 -20.16 3.12 10.37
C PHE A 282 -20.43 4.06 9.18
N LYS A 283 -21.72 4.35 8.88
CA LYS A 283 -22.11 5.24 7.79
C LYS A 283 -21.63 6.67 7.99
N GLU A 284 -21.69 7.19 9.21
CA GLU A 284 -21.20 8.53 9.52
C GLU A 284 -19.72 8.71 9.12
N VAL A 285 -18.88 7.74 9.48
CA VAL A 285 -17.46 7.79 9.13
C VAL A 285 -17.24 7.54 7.64
N LEU A 286 -17.94 6.55 7.07
CA LEU A 286 -17.82 6.22 5.64
C LEU A 286 -18.16 7.42 4.75
N LYS A 287 -19.19 8.20 5.10
CA LYS A 287 -19.58 9.40 4.36
C LYS A 287 -18.50 10.49 4.36
N LYS A 288 -17.74 10.58 5.46
CA LYS A 288 -16.62 11.54 5.62
C LYS A 288 -15.31 11.03 5.02
N PHE A 289 -15.20 9.72 4.80
CA PHE A 289 -13.99 9.11 4.28
C PHE A 289 -13.82 9.42 2.80
N THR A 290 -12.78 10.16 2.46
CA THR A 290 -12.48 10.61 1.08
C THR A 290 -11.55 9.68 0.32
N GLY A 291 -11.18 8.56 0.90
CA GLY A 291 -10.15 7.67 0.36
C GLY A 291 -8.76 8.01 0.90
N LEU A 292 -7.76 7.48 0.22
CA LEU A 292 -6.36 7.79 0.53
C LEU A 292 -5.98 9.12 -0.09
N GLU A 293 -5.28 9.95 0.65
CA GLU A 293 -4.66 11.14 0.09
C GLU A 293 -3.80 10.77 -1.14
N HIS A 294 -3.88 11.59 -2.15
CA HIS A 294 -3.13 11.43 -3.41
C HIS A 294 -3.45 10.18 -4.22
N ARG A 295 -4.57 9.48 -3.94
CA ARG A 295 -5.06 8.34 -4.72
C ARG A 295 -6.48 8.58 -5.21
N LEU A 296 -6.63 9.07 -6.42
CA LEU A 296 -7.90 9.52 -7.00
C LEU A 296 -8.70 10.40 -6.01
N GLU A 297 -7.97 11.20 -5.25
CA GLU A 297 -8.52 12.10 -4.24
C GLU A 297 -9.24 13.26 -4.92
N PHE A 298 -10.51 13.44 -4.62
CA PHE A 298 -11.23 14.63 -5.06
C PHE A 298 -10.68 15.87 -4.32
N VAL A 299 -10.17 16.83 -5.08
CA VAL A 299 -9.56 18.06 -4.53
C VAL A 299 -10.58 19.17 -4.41
N ALA A 300 -11.22 19.51 -5.52
CA ALA A 300 -12.18 20.59 -5.58
C ALA A 300 -12.99 20.57 -6.90
N LYS A 301 -14.15 21.23 -6.90
CA LYS A 301 -14.81 21.72 -8.11
C LYS A 301 -14.52 23.23 -8.24
N LYS A 302 -13.87 23.64 -9.31
CA LYS A 302 -13.54 25.04 -9.58
C LYS A 302 -13.80 25.36 -11.05
N ASP A 303 -14.47 26.45 -11.34
CA ASP A 303 -14.87 26.88 -12.70
C ASP A 303 -15.58 25.75 -13.48
N ASP A 304 -16.44 25.00 -12.80
CA ASP A 304 -17.14 23.81 -13.29
C ASP A 304 -16.23 22.64 -13.71
N VAL A 305 -14.97 22.64 -13.36
CA VAL A 305 -14.04 21.52 -13.54
C VAL A 305 -13.85 20.77 -12.22
N LEU A 306 -13.84 19.44 -12.28
CA LEU A 306 -13.56 18.56 -11.14
C LEU A 306 -12.06 18.21 -11.16
N TYR A 307 -11.35 18.53 -10.10
CA TYR A 307 -9.92 18.22 -9.98
C TYR A 307 -9.69 17.03 -9.08
N TYR A 308 -8.91 16.06 -9.58
CA TYR A 308 -8.53 14.85 -8.84
C TYR A 308 -7.02 14.72 -8.74
N ASP A 309 -6.55 14.37 -7.55
CA ASP A 309 -5.14 14.10 -7.25
C ASP A 309 -4.91 12.58 -7.15
N ASP A 310 -4.07 12.07 -8.05
CA ASP A 310 -3.59 10.70 -8.09
C ASP A 310 -2.06 10.67 -8.14
N SER A 311 -1.44 11.58 -7.39
CA SER A 311 0.02 11.75 -7.36
C SER A 311 0.80 10.50 -6.97
N ILE A 312 0.17 9.55 -6.29
CA ILE A 312 0.76 8.24 -5.95
C ILE A 312 1.01 7.36 -7.18
N SER A 313 0.35 7.63 -8.31
CA SER A 313 0.50 6.86 -9.54
C SER A 313 1.81 7.20 -10.25
N THR A 314 2.83 6.39 -9.98
CA THR A 314 4.22 6.59 -10.46
C THR A 314 4.62 5.66 -11.61
N ILE A 315 3.66 4.91 -12.17
CA ILE A 315 3.82 4.03 -13.34
C ILE A 315 2.61 4.13 -14.27
N GLY A 316 2.77 3.78 -15.54
CA GLY A 316 1.72 3.90 -16.56
C GLY A 316 0.46 3.12 -16.26
N GLU A 317 0.59 1.91 -15.74
CA GLU A 317 -0.53 1.01 -15.41
C GLU A 317 -1.48 1.61 -14.38
N THR A 318 -0.95 2.27 -13.34
CA THR A 318 -1.78 2.89 -12.31
C THR A 318 -2.53 4.11 -12.85
N THR A 319 -1.91 4.88 -13.72
CA THR A 319 -2.56 6.00 -14.43
C THR A 319 -3.69 5.53 -15.34
N ILE A 320 -3.50 4.41 -16.07
CA ILE A 320 -4.55 3.78 -16.88
C ILE A 320 -5.76 3.44 -16.01
N GLU A 321 -5.53 2.79 -14.88
CA GLU A 321 -6.62 2.43 -13.96
C GLU A 321 -7.31 3.67 -13.38
N GLY A 322 -6.57 4.73 -13.08
CA GLY A 322 -7.13 6.01 -12.64
C GLY A 322 -8.08 6.63 -13.67
N ILE A 323 -7.68 6.66 -14.94
CA ILE A 323 -8.52 7.18 -16.03
C ILE A 323 -9.78 6.32 -16.22
N LYS A 324 -9.67 4.99 -16.15
CA LYS A 324 -10.83 4.07 -16.24
C LYS A 324 -11.81 4.28 -15.10
N ALA A 325 -11.32 4.49 -13.87
CA ALA A 325 -12.17 4.65 -12.70
C ALA A 325 -13.00 5.94 -12.75
N LEU A 326 -12.45 7.03 -13.26
CA LEU A 326 -13.10 8.35 -13.27
C LEU A 326 -13.98 8.64 -14.50
N LYS A 327 -14.02 7.76 -15.49
CA LYS A 327 -14.90 7.74 -16.70
C LYS A 327 -14.97 9.02 -17.57
N ASN A 328 -14.82 10.22 -17.00
CA ASN A 328 -14.98 11.51 -17.71
C ASN A 328 -13.74 12.41 -17.59
N VAL A 329 -12.56 11.81 -17.65
CA VAL A 329 -11.28 12.53 -17.65
C VAL A 329 -11.09 13.21 -19.02
N ASN A 330 -11.09 14.55 -19.03
CA ASN A 330 -10.86 15.36 -20.23
C ASN A 330 -9.40 15.82 -20.33
N THR A 331 -8.77 16.12 -19.18
CA THR A 331 -7.40 16.59 -19.09
C THR A 331 -6.59 15.72 -18.15
N LEU A 332 -5.42 15.26 -18.61
CA LEU A 332 -4.49 14.44 -17.85
C LEU A 332 -3.16 15.18 -17.69
N ILE A 333 -2.64 15.27 -16.45
CA ILE A 333 -1.32 15.79 -16.14
C ILE A 333 -0.37 14.63 -15.90
N LEU A 334 0.65 14.51 -16.75
CA LEU A 334 1.68 13.44 -16.76
C LEU A 334 3.07 14.03 -16.55
N GLY A 335 4.01 13.21 -16.12
CA GLY A 335 5.43 13.52 -16.09
C GLY A 335 6.02 13.62 -14.69
N GLY A 336 7.34 13.69 -14.66
CA GLY A 336 8.21 13.67 -13.49
C GLY A 336 9.52 12.98 -13.82
N MET A 337 10.26 12.54 -12.80
CA MET A 337 11.58 11.90 -12.94
C MET A 337 11.50 10.66 -13.84
N ASP A 338 12.35 10.61 -14.86
CA ASP A 338 12.44 9.44 -15.73
C ASP A 338 13.26 8.32 -15.11
N ARG A 339 12.63 7.16 -14.96
CA ARG A 339 13.26 5.91 -14.49
C ARG A 339 13.51 4.92 -15.63
N HIS A 340 13.38 5.37 -16.89
CA HIS A 340 13.54 4.55 -18.09
C HIS A 340 12.59 3.35 -18.17
N ILE A 341 11.40 3.45 -17.56
CA ILE A 341 10.36 2.42 -17.67
C ILE A 341 9.65 2.52 -19.01
N ASP A 342 9.03 1.41 -19.44
CA ASP A 342 8.24 1.36 -20.67
C ASP A 342 6.85 1.99 -20.46
N TYR A 343 6.45 2.89 -21.36
CA TYR A 343 5.15 3.58 -21.35
C TYR A 343 4.25 3.17 -22.54
N SER A 344 4.68 2.24 -23.37
CA SER A 344 3.98 1.87 -24.60
C SER A 344 2.49 1.52 -24.40
N ASN A 345 2.15 0.87 -23.28
CA ASN A 345 0.77 0.55 -22.92
C ASN A 345 -0.05 1.79 -22.58
N LEU A 346 0.55 2.73 -21.82
CA LEU A 346 -0.10 4.00 -21.47
C LEU A 346 -0.33 4.86 -22.71
N GLU A 347 0.67 4.99 -23.59
CA GLU A 347 0.62 5.78 -24.79
C GLU A 347 -0.46 5.27 -25.74
N LYS A 348 -0.51 3.95 -26.01
CA LYS A 348 -1.59 3.31 -26.75
C LYS A 348 -2.95 3.59 -26.11
N PHE A 349 -3.06 3.42 -24.80
CA PHE A 349 -4.30 3.66 -24.09
C PHE A 349 -4.78 5.10 -24.23
N ILE A 350 -3.89 6.09 -24.10
CA ILE A 350 -4.19 7.53 -24.27
C ILE A 350 -4.78 7.81 -25.64
N VAL A 351 -4.15 7.29 -26.70
CA VAL A 351 -4.59 7.52 -28.11
C VAL A 351 -6.04 7.07 -28.30
N PHE A 352 -6.45 5.94 -27.72
CA PHE A 352 -7.79 5.38 -27.89
C PHE A 352 -8.86 5.95 -26.95
N GLN A 353 -8.50 6.76 -25.93
CA GLN A 353 -9.48 7.34 -25.00
C GLN A 353 -10.26 8.49 -25.63
N LYS A 354 -11.58 8.30 -25.85
CA LYS A 354 -12.42 9.29 -26.54
C LYS A 354 -12.59 10.58 -25.72
N ASN A 355 -12.82 10.50 -24.41
CA ASN A 355 -13.09 11.66 -23.56
C ASN A 355 -11.81 12.45 -23.20
N LEU A 356 -10.64 11.84 -23.29
CA LEU A 356 -9.37 12.46 -23.00
C LEU A 356 -8.93 13.30 -24.20
N GLU A 357 -8.94 14.61 -24.07
CA GLU A 357 -8.59 15.54 -25.16
C GLU A 357 -7.27 16.26 -24.94
N ASN A 358 -6.93 16.55 -23.68
CA ASN A 358 -5.78 17.36 -23.33
C ASN A 358 -4.78 16.55 -22.50
N ILE A 359 -3.51 16.56 -22.90
CA ILE A 359 -2.40 15.93 -22.18
C ILE A 359 -1.39 17.01 -21.82
N ILE A 360 -1.19 17.25 -20.56
CA ILE A 360 -0.21 18.21 -20.04
C ILE A 360 1.00 17.44 -19.53
N LEU A 361 2.17 17.76 -20.02
CA LEU A 361 3.37 16.94 -19.94
C LEU A 361 4.48 17.72 -19.23
N MET A 362 4.76 17.30 -18.00
CA MET A 362 5.86 17.85 -17.17
C MET A 362 7.21 17.17 -17.51
N PRO A 363 8.36 17.79 -17.24
CA PRO A 363 9.68 17.16 -17.40
C PRO A 363 9.82 15.96 -16.45
N ASP A 364 10.69 14.95 -16.64
CA ASP A 364 11.49 14.62 -17.81
C ASP A 364 10.71 13.60 -18.68
N THR A 365 9.99 12.69 -18.01
CA THR A 365 9.17 11.62 -18.59
C THR A 365 8.16 12.19 -19.60
N GLY A 366 7.57 13.34 -19.32
CA GLY A 366 6.60 13.97 -20.23
C GLY A 366 7.15 14.25 -21.61
N LYS A 367 8.43 14.68 -21.72
CA LYS A 367 9.09 14.91 -23.01
C LYS A 367 9.24 13.61 -23.82
N ARG A 368 9.48 12.48 -23.16
CA ARG A 368 9.59 11.17 -23.81
C ARG A 368 8.23 10.67 -24.29
N ILE A 369 7.23 10.70 -23.42
CA ILE A 369 5.84 10.33 -23.77
C ILE A 369 5.32 11.21 -24.92
N TYR A 370 5.64 12.52 -24.92
CA TYR A 370 5.27 13.42 -26.02
C TYR A 370 5.78 12.95 -27.38
N LYS A 371 7.08 12.60 -27.46
CA LYS A 371 7.69 12.11 -28.69
C LYS A 371 6.99 10.87 -29.24
N GLU A 372 6.73 9.90 -28.37
CA GLU A 372 6.05 8.64 -28.77
C GLU A 372 4.60 8.90 -29.20
N LEU A 373 3.86 9.74 -28.50
CA LEU A 373 2.51 10.13 -28.92
C LEU A 373 2.49 10.79 -30.29
N GLN A 374 3.49 11.61 -30.65
CA GLN A 374 3.61 12.22 -31.99
C GLN A 374 3.86 11.15 -33.06
N VAL A 375 4.73 10.17 -32.78
CA VAL A 375 5.03 9.06 -33.71
C VAL A 375 3.78 8.19 -33.96
N MET A 376 2.93 8.00 -32.95
CA MET A 376 1.68 7.24 -33.04
C MET A 376 0.55 7.95 -33.80
N GLY A 377 0.75 9.17 -34.27
CA GLY A 377 -0.29 9.96 -34.92
C GLY A 377 -1.41 10.37 -33.97
N ASN A 378 -1.05 10.73 -32.74
CA ASN A 378 -1.98 11.16 -31.70
C ASN A 378 -2.81 12.37 -32.10
N ASN A 379 -4.13 12.31 -31.86
CA ASN A 379 -5.08 13.40 -32.11
C ASN A 379 -5.37 14.28 -30.87
N LYS A 380 -4.69 14.02 -29.75
CA LYS A 380 -4.86 14.77 -28.49
C LYS A 380 -4.05 16.06 -28.54
N LYS A 381 -4.54 17.08 -27.84
CA LYS A 381 -3.80 18.32 -27.63
C LYS A 381 -2.74 18.11 -26.55
N CYS A 382 -1.47 18.14 -26.90
CA CYS A 382 -0.35 17.95 -26.00
C CYS A 382 0.31 19.30 -25.67
N TYR A 383 0.52 19.55 -24.38
CA TYR A 383 1.12 20.78 -23.86
C TYR A 383 2.34 20.42 -23.02
N LEU A 384 3.53 20.83 -23.48
CA LEU A 384 4.76 20.73 -22.68
C LEU A 384 4.84 21.93 -21.74
N VAL A 385 5.11 21.67 -20.47
CA VAL A 385 5.24 22.67 -19.40
C VAL A 385 6.49 22.40 -18.58
N GLU A 386 7.00 23.41 -17.87
CA GLU A 386 8.26 23.29 -17.13
C GLU A 386 8.06 22.82 -15.68
N ASN A 387 6.86 23.00 -15.11
CA ASN A 387 6.60 22.65 -13.71
C ASN A 387 5.11 22.40 -13.44
N LEU A 388 4.80 21.91 -12.24
CA LEU A 388 3.43 21.59 -11.81
C LEU A 388 2.51 22.83 -11.76
N LYS A 389 3.03 24.01 -11.41
CA LYS A 389 2.24 25.25 -11.37
C LYS A 389 1.76 25.64 -12.76
N GLU A 390 2.64 25.58 -13.74
CA GLU A 390 2.28 25.78 -15.14
C GLU A 390 1.30 24.71 -15.65
N ALA A 391 1.47 23.45 -15.22
CA ALA A 391 0.56 22.39 -15.57
C ALA A 391 -0.86 22.68 -15.07
N VAL A 392 -1.01 23.14 -13.83
CA VAL A 392 -2.32 23.51 -13.26
C VAL A 392 -2.92 24.71 -13.97
N ASN A 393 -2.12 25.74 -14.27
CA ASN A 393 -2.60 26.92 -15.02
C ASN A 393 -3.11 26.49 -16.40
N LYS A 394 -2.33 25.68 -17.12
CA LYS A 394 -2.76 25.15 -18.43
C LYS A 394 -4.02 24.30 -18.31
N ALA A 395 -4.13 23.47 -17.27
CA ALA A 395 -5.33 22.66 -17.05
C ALA A 395 -6.58 23.53 -16.87
N ARG A 396 -6.49 24.66 -16.16
CA ARG A 396 -7.62 25.62 -16.02
C ARG A 396 -8.06 26.21 -17.36
N GLU A 397 -7.13 26.47 -18.26
CA GLU A 397 -7.42 27.04 -19.57
C GLU A 397 -8.11 26.05 -20.52
N VAL A 398 -7.70 24.78 -20.48
CA VAL A 398 -8.04 23.80 -21.53
C VAL A 398 -9.07 22.76 -21.14
N THR A 399 -9.31 22.54 -19.84
CA THR A 399 -10.27 21.51 -19.38
C THR A 399 -11.69 21.97 -19.61
N LYS A 400 -12.50 21.12 -20.24
CA LYS A 400 -13.91 21.42 -20.48
C LYS A 400 -14.70 21.45 -19.18
N LYS A 401 -15.67 22.36 -19.11
CA LYS A 401 -16.63 22.41 -17.98
C LYS A 401 -17.36 21.09 -17.82
N ASN A 402 -17.67 20.75 -16.57
CA ASN A 402 -18.34 19.51 -16.15
C ASN A 402 -17.56 18.23 -16.50
N THR A 403 -16.24 18.34 -16.66
CA THR A 403 -15.33 17.20 -16.86
C THR A 403 -14.25 17.19 -15.79
N ILE A 404 -13.34 16.23 -15.89
CA ILE A 404 -12.30 15.97 -14.90
C ILE A 404 -10.93 16.38 -15.43
N CYS A 405 -10.18 17.13 -14.62
CA CYS A 405 -8.73 17.26 -14.69
C CYS A 405 -8.09 16.30 -13.67
N LEU A 406 -7.27 15.37 -14.13
CA LEU A 406 -6.62 14.35 -13.32
C LEU A 406 -5.10 14.59 -13.29
N LEU A 407 -4.53 14.79 -12.09
CA LEU A 407 -3.11 14.61 -11.87
C LEU A 407 -2.83 13.13 -11.64
N SER A 408 -2.29 12.41 -12.61
CA SER A 408 -1.83 11.01 -12.48
C SER A 408 -0.53 10.84 -13.25
N PRO A 409 0.61 11.15 -12.62
CA PRO A 409 1.87 11.48 -13.30
C PRO A 409 2.52 10.36 -14.08
N ALA A 410 2.22 9.09 -13.79
CA ALA A 410 2.90 7.91 -14.32
C ALA A 410 4.42 7.90 -14.08
N ALA A 411 4.95 8.82 -13.28
CA ALA A 411 6.36 9.05 -13.06
C ALA A 411 6.67 9.35 -11.60
N ALA A 412 7.88 9.01 -11.17
CA ALA A 412 8.36 9.35 -9.84
C ALA A 412 8.45 10.88 -9.65
N SER A 413 8.29 11.33 -8.41
CA SER A 413 8.31 12.75 -8.03
C SER A 413 9.70 13.29 -7.70
N TYR A 414 10.67 12.40 -7.45
CA TYR A 414 12.03 12.76 -7.02
C TYR A 414 12.72 13.69 -8.04
N GLY A 415 13.59 14.55 -7.55
CA GLY A 415 14.26 15.57 -8.36
C GLY A 415 13.49 16.89 -8.48
N PHE A 416 12.14 16.84 -8.39
CA PHE A 416 11.26 18.00 -8.40
C PHE A 416 10.56 18.21 -7.05
N PHE A 417 10.30 17.11 -6.33
CA PHE A 417 9.64 17.06 -5.01
C PHE A 417 10.34 16.02 -4.14
N LYS A 418 10.22 16.13 -2.82
CA LYS A 418 10.76 15.15 -1.87
C LYS A 418 10.13 13.76 -2.05
N ASN A 419 8.84 13.74 -2.37
CA ASN A 419 8.04 12.52 -2.51
C ASN A 419 6.73 12.84 -3.27
N PHE A 420 5.88 11.83 -3.50
CA PHE A 420 4.61 12.00 -4.19
C PHE A 420 3.59 12.79 -3.35
N GLU A 421 3.69 12.74 -2.02
CA GLU A 421 2.84 13.50 -1.11
C GLU A 421 3.06 15.01 -1.27
N GLU A 422 4.31 15.46 -1.33
CA GLU A 422 4.62 16.88 -1.58
C GLU A 422 4.09 17.33 -2.95
N ARG A 423 4.24 16.50 -4.00
CA ARG A 423 3.70 16.80 -5.34
C ARG A 423 2.19 16.95 -5.30
N GLY A 424 1.46 16.04 -4.66
CA GLY A 424 0.02 16.10 -4.52
C GLY A 424 -0.44 17.28 -3.66
N ASN A 425 0.25 17.56 -2.55
CA ASN A 425 -0.06 18.73 -1.71
C ASN A 425 0.14 20.04 -2.48
N LYS A 426 1.19 20.16 -3.31
CA LYS A 426 1.39 21.33 -4.19
C LYS A 426 0.30 21.43 -5.26
N PHE A 427 -0.15 20.32 -5.82
CA PHE A 427 -1.28 20.32 -6.74
C PHE A 427 -2.54 20.86 -6.05
N LYS A 428 -2.86 20.36 -4.84
CA LYS A 428 -4.00 20.83 -4.04
C LYS A 428 -3.90 22.33 -3.71
N GLU A 429 -2.68 22.80 -3.37
CA GLU A 429 -2.40 24.23 -3.13
C GLU A 429 -2.66 25.09 -4.37
N TYR A 430 -2.19 24.65 -5.53
CA TYR A 430 -2.34 25.42 -6.77
C TYR A 430 -3.78 25.42 -7.31
N ILE A 431 -4.60 24.42 -6.98
CA ILE A 431 -6.03 24.39 -7.34
C ILE A 431 -6.84 25.36 -6.46
N LYS A 432 -6.55 25.47 -5.17
CA LYS A 432 -7.23 26.41 -4.26
C LYS A 432 -6.97 27.85 -4.66
#